data_5ed94ddd3e2e960cc787e7b4f6e73450
#
_entry.id   5ed94ddd3e2e960cc787e7b4f6e73450
#
_cell.length_a   1.000
_cell.length_b   1.000
_cell.length_c   1.000
_cell.angle_alpha   90.00
_cell.angle_beta   90.00
_cell.angle_gamma   90.00
#
_symmetry.space_group_name_H-M   'P 1'
#
loop_
_entity.id
_entity.type
_entity.pdbx_description
1 polymer ?
#
loop_
_entity_poly.entity_id
_entity_poly.type
_entity_poly.pdbx_seq_one_letter_code
_entity_poly.pdbx_strand_id
1 'polypeptide(L)'
;MPLLITAILTAAYPVMAENFDWVNNGLPSAAANTRAGQIAQKFGITAKEADDIMADEAEIPSSVFQKRGPAMPPKPVRLGGDGTLTLIRANTLEKITVRYRSEDGKYNKAALAQINNILRCRLTNQEIPVPISLVEVLDDIEDHFAAQGVNILSGYRSPRLNGSVGGAKKSLHMLGWAADITIAGIKTRPLADYAKSLKKGGVGFYPKNGFVHVDVGNIRYWNG
;
A
#
# COMPACT_ATOMS: atom_id res chain seq x y z
N MET A 1 18.11 -56.29 24.23
CA MET A 1 18.07 -55.40 23.05
C MET A 1 17.62 -54.06 23.51
N PRO A 2 18.50 -53.03 23.55
CA PRO A 2 18.09 -51.69 23.99
C PRO A 2 17.65 -50.82 22.80
N LEU A 3 16.55 -50.12 23.02
CA LEU A 3 16.01 -49.08 22.10
C LEU A 3 16.98 -47.91 22.00
N LEU A 4 17.38 -47.57 20.80
CA LEU A 4 18.03 -46.30 20.50
C LEU A 4 16.97 -45.19 20.44
N ILE A 5 17.06 -44.25 21.39
CA ILE A 5 16.34 -42.98 21.33
C ILE A 5 17.22 -42.01 20.55
N THR A 6 16.79 -41.67 19.34
CA THR A 6 17.43 -40.62 18.52
C THR A 6 17.00 -39.27 19.07
N ALA A 7 17.91 -38.57 19.74
CA ALA A 7 17.70 -37.19 20.16
C ALA A 7 17.82 -36.26 18.95
N ILE A 8 16.73 -35.61 18.58
CA ILE A 8 16.74 -34.52 17.61
C ILE A 8 17.23 -33.26 18.32
N LEU A 9 18.47 -32.87 18.00
CA LEU A 9 19.02 -31.58 18.43
C LEU A 9 18.29 -30.46 17.68
N THR A 10 17.35 -29.80 18.32
CA THR A 10 16.87 -28.49 17.88
C THR A 10 17.92 -27.45 18.23
N ALA A 11 18.63 -26.98 17.25
CA ALA A 11 19.53 -25.84 17.39
C ALA A 11 18.66 -24.60 17.67
N ALA A 12 18.58 -24.21 18.94
CA ALA A 12 18.05 -22.91 19.34
C ALA A 12 19.08 -21.85 18.90
N TYR A 13 18.72 -21.04 17.91
CA TYR A 13 19.41 -19.80 17.66
C TYR A 13 19.22 -18.89 18.87
N PRO A 14 20.29 -18.38 19.49
CA PRO A 14 20.14 -17.36 20.49
C PRO A 14 19.65 -16.11 19.78
N VAL A 15 18.39 -15.75 20.02
CA VAL A 15 17.91 -14.37 19.79
C VAL A 15 18.74 -13.51 20.75
N MET A 16 19.76 -12.86 20.21
CA MET A 16 20.40 -11.73 20.89
C MET A 16 19.37 -10.61 20.91
N ALA A 17 18.44 -10.69 21.86
CA ALA A 17 17.74 -9.53 22.34
C ALA A 17 18.77 -8.69 23.08
N GLU A 18 19.58 -7.92 22.35
CA GLU A 18 20.24 -6.79 22.94
C GLU A 18 19.11 -5.90 23.46
N ASN A 19 19.05 -5.79 24.79
CA ASN A 19 18.25 -4.83 25.52
C ASN A 19 18.68 -3.42 25.09
N PHE A 20 18.19 -2.98 23.94
CA PHE A 20 18.26 -1.58 23.60
C PHE A 20 17.18 -0.90 24.43
N ASP A 21 17.62 -0.29 25.51
CA ASP A 21 16.77 0.38 26.48
C ASP A 21 16.17 1.66 25.87
N TRP A 22 15.07 1.48 25.15
CA TRP A 22 14.29 2.57 24.56
C TRP A 22 13.60 3.45 25.61
N VAL A 23 13.60 3.01 26.87
CA VAL A 23 12.95 3.72 27.99
C VAL A 23 13.75 4.94 28.41
N ASN A 24 15.06 4.99 28.15
CA ASN A 24 15.94 6.06 28.64
C ASN A 24 16.24 7.19 27.65
N ASN A 25 15.69 7.16 26.43
CA ASN A 25 15.79 8.26 25.46
C ASN A 25 14.60 9.23 25.51
N GLY A 26 14.10 9.54 26.69
CA GLY A 26 13.48 10.84 27.00
C GLY A 26 12.02 11.04 26.57
N LEU A 27 11.26 10.00 26.24
CA LEU A 27 9.80 10.14 26.07
C LEU A 27 9.10 9.74 27.39
N PRO A 28 8.27 10.61 28.00
CA PRO A 28 7.41 10.22 29.13
C PRO A 28 6.49 9.07 28.69
N SER A 29 6.28 8.08 29.56
CA SER A 29 5.47 6.88 29.26
C SER A 29 4.05 7.17 28.78
N ALA A 30 3.50 8.34 29.09
CA ALA A 30 2.22 8.82 28.58
C ALA A 30 2.27 9.21 27.08
N ALA A 31 3.40 9.70 26.58
CA ALA A 31 3.53 10.09 25.17
C ALA A 31 3.69 8.88 24.24
N ALA A 32 4.22 7.77 24.70
CA ALA A 32 4.38 6.54 23.92
C ALA A 32 3.03 5.91 23.53
N ASN A 33 1.97 6.15 24.29
CA ASN A 33 0.62 5.66 24.02
C ASN A 33 -0.22 6.59 23.12
N THR A 34 0.31 7.73 22.73
CA THR A 34 -0.34 8.62 21.76
C THR A 34 -0.12 8.11 20.33
N ARG A 35 -1.00 8.50 19.41
CA ARG A 35 -0.83 8.21 17.96
C ARG A 35 0.51 8.74 17.44
N ALA A 36 0.92 9.94 17.88
CA ALA A 36 2.20 10.53 17.56
C ALA A 36 3.38 9.70 18.11
N GLY A 37 3.31 9.23 19.34
CA GLY A 37 4.33 8.37 19.94
C GLY A 37 4.49 7.04 19.21
N GLN A 38 3.40 6.42 18.78
CA GLN A 38 3.42 5.19 17.98
C GLN A 38 4.04 5.41 16.59
N ILE A 39 3.73 6.55 15.94
CA ILE A 39 4.34 6.95 14.68
C ILE A 39 5.83 7.22 14.87
N ALA A 40 6.21 7.97 15.89
CA ALA A 40 7.60 8.29 16.22
C ALA A 40 8.44 7.01 16.38
N GLN A 41 7.96 6.07 17.18
CA GLN A 41 8.62 4.79 17.41
C GLN A 41 8.74 3.94 16.15
N LYS A 42 7.67 3.87 15.35
CA LYS A 42 7.63 3.05 14.14
C LYS A 42 8.57 3.55 13.04
N PHE A 43 8.80 4.87 12.95
CA PHE A 43 9.56 5.50 11.85
C PHE A 43 10.90 6.10 12.30
N GLY A 44 11.29 5.93 13.57
CA GLY A 44 12.57 6.43 14.10
C GLY A 44 12.67 7.97 14.08
N ILE A 45 11.54 8.66 14.23
CA ILE A 45 11.44 10.11 14.28
C ILE A 45 11.09 10.57 15.71
N THR A 46 11.30 11.84 16.03
CA THR A 46 10.91 12.39 17.33
C THR A 46 9.38 12.52 17.45
N ALA A 47 8.85 12.52 18.69
CA ALA A 47 7.44 12.75 18.94
C ALA A 47 6.96 14.11 18.38
N LYS A 48 7.82 15.14 18.45
CA LYS A 48 7.53 16.46 17.88
C LYS A 48 7.39 16.41 16.37
N GLU A 49 8.31 15.72 15.68
CA GLU A 49 8.20 15.52 14.22
C GLU A 49 6.93 14.72 13.86
N ALA A 50 6.54 13.76 14.70
CA ALA A 50 5.29 13.02 14.50
C ALA A 50 4.05 13.92 14.72
N ASP A 51 4.07 14.81 15.71
CA ASP A 51 3.01 15.79 15.96
C ASP A 51 2.94 16.83 14.83
N ASP A 52 4.07 17.35 14.36
CA ASP A 52 4.14 18.27 13.22
C ASP A 52 3.59 17.60 11.95
N ILE A 53 3.87 16.30 11.74
CA ILE A 53 3.29 15.51 10.66
C ILE A 53 1.76 15.46 10.74
N MET A 54 1.24 15.22 11.95
CA MET A 54 -0.19 15.09 12.17
C MET A 54 -0.90 16.43 12.08
N ALA A 55 -0.25 17.52 12.52
CA ALA A 55 -0.78 18.88 12.43
C ALA A 55 -0.86 19.34 10.97
N ASP A 56 0.19 19.15 10.17
CA ASP A 56 0.20 19.47 8.73
C ASP A 56 -0.89 18.71 7.97
N GLU A 57 -1.24 17.49 8.39
CA GLU A 57 -2.32 16.73 7.76
C GLU A 57 -3.71 17.22 8.15
N ALA A 58 -3.87 17.69 9.39
CA ALA A 58 -5.15 18.23 9.87
C ALA A 58 -5.48 19.59 9.23
N GLU A 59 -4.45 20.37 8.85
CA GLU A 59 -4.63 21.69 8.23
C GLU A 59 -4.89 21.65 6.73
N ILE A 60 -4.66 20.49 6.05
CA ILE A 60 -4.94 20.40 4.61
C ILE A 60 -6.38 19.94 4.40
N PRO A 61 -7.31 20.87 4.10
CA PRO A 61 -8.69 20.48 3.80
C PRO A 61 -8.71 19.48 2.64
N SER A 62 -9.50 18.43 2.76
CA SER A 62 -9.70 17.45 1.67
C SER A 62 -10.06 18.11 0.33
N SER A 63 -10.64 19.32 0.36
CA SER A 63 -10.93 20.17 -0.79
C SER A 63 -9.69 20.64 -1.55
N VAL A 64 -8.51 20.72 -0.91
CA VAL A 64 -7.25 21.12 -1.57
C VAL A 64 -6.76 20.03 -2.52
N PHE A 65 -7.00 18.77 -2.18
CA PHE A 65 -6.67 17.64 -3.06
C PHE A 65 -7.59 17.58 -4.28
N GLN A 66 -8.87 17.97 -4.12
CA GLN A 66 -9.81 18.02 -5.23
C GLN A 66 -9.45 19.06 -6.29
N LYS A 67 -8.73 20.15 -5.92
CA LYS A 67 -8.33 21.23 -6.86
C LYS A 67 -7.06 20.93 -7.66
N ARG A 68 -6.28 19.91 -7.30
CA ARG A 68 -4.97 19.62 -7.92
C ARG A 68 -4.93 18.36 -8.78
N GLY A 69 -5.98 17.56 -8.77
CA GLY A 69 -6.15 16.38 -9.60
C GLY A 69 -7.14 16.61 -10.74
N PRO A 70 -7.41 15.59 -11.56
CA PRO A 70 -8.59 15.60 -12.44
C PRO A 70 -9.84 15.87 -11.60
N ALA A 71 -10.79 16.61 -12.13
CA ALA A 71 -11.98 17.10 -11.41
C ALA A 71 -12.85 15.99 -10.80
N MET A 72 -12.73 14.77 -11.32
CA MET A 72 -13.43 13.56 -10.83
C MET A 72 -12.57 12.31 -11.08
N PRO A 73 -12.65 11.29 -10.20
CA PRO A 73 -12.04 10.00 -10.51
C PRO A 73 -12.64 9.40 -11.78
N PRO A 74 -11.85 8.68 -12.57
CA PRO A 74 -12.34 7.99 -13.75
C PRO A 74 -13.54 7.10 -13.41
N LYS A 75 -14.51 7.03 -14.32
CA LYS A 75 -15.67 6.14 -14.14
C LYS A 75 -15.20 4.69 -14.06
N PRO A 76 -15.83 3.86 -13.20
CA PRO A 76 -15.54 2.45 -13.15
C PRO A 76 -15.75 1.80 -14.53
N VAL A 77 -14.84 0.92 -14.91
CA VAL A 77 -14.93 0.11 -16.11
C VAL A 77 -14.71 -1.35 -15.74
N ARG A 78 -15.53 -2.23 -16.31
CA ARG A 78 -15.27 -3.66 -16.23
C ARG A 78 -14.09 -3.99 -17.14
N LEU A 79 -13.04 -4.57 -16.56
CA LEU A 79 -11.84 -4.96 -17.29
C LEU A 79 -11.87 -6.45 -17.62
N GLY A 80 -12.29 -7.31 -16.92
CA GLY A 80 -12.24 -8.74 -17.15
C GLY A 80 -12.00 -9.54 -15.88
N GLY A 81 -11.62 -8.87 -14.79
CA GLY A 81 -11.45 -9.49 -13.50
C GLY A 81 -12.75 -10.09 -12.95
N ASP A 82 -12.64 -11.11 -12.11
CA ASP A 82 -13.77 -11.88 -11.61
C ASP A 82 -14.57 -11.18 -10.49
N GLY A 83 -14.06 -10.04 -10.02
CA GLY A 83 -14.66 -9.26 -8.93
C GLY A 83 -14.20 -9.70 -7.54
N THR A 84 -13.22 -10.59 -7.46
CA THR A 84 -12.56 -11.03 -6.23
C THR A 84 -11.12 -10.56 -6.26
N LEU A 85 -10.66 -9.83 -5.26
CA LEU A 85 -9.32 -9.26 -5.25
C LEU A 85 -8.59 -9.64 -3.97
N THR A 86 -7.37 -10.15 -4.13
CA THR A 86 -6.44 -10.42 -3.04
C THR A 86 -5.36 -9.37 -3.02
N LEU A 87 -5.24 -8.64 -1.93
CA LEU A 87 -4.21 -7.64 -1.71
C LEU A 87 -3.32 -8.02 -0.53
N ILE A 88 -2.03 -7.82 -0.68
CA ILE A 88 -1.02 -8.07 0.35
C ILE A 88 -0.24 -6.78 0.56
N ARG A 89 -0.30 -6.23 1.77
CA ARG A 89 0.45 -5.03 2.13
C ARG A 89 1.89 -5.39 2.45
N ALA A 90 2.83 -5.03 1.58
CA ALA A 90 4.21 -5.49 1.64
C ALA A 90 4.95 -5.14 2.94
N ASN A 91 4.64 -4.00 3.58
CA ASN A 91 5.34 -3.56 4.79
C ASN A 91 4.79 -4.14 6.10
N THR A 92 3.59 -4.73 6.11
CA THR A 92 2.95 -5.31 7.31
C THR A 92 2.58 -6.77 7.12
N LEU A 93 2.64 -7.27 5.89
CA LEU A 93 2.18 -8.59 5.47
C LEU A 93 0.67 -8.83 5.72
N GLU A 94 -0.08 -7.75 5.98
CA GLU A 94 -1.54 -7.83 6.01
C GLU A 94 -2.05 -8.33 4.67
N LYS A 95 -2.94 -9.32 4.72
CA LYS A 95 -3.57 -9.90 3.52
C LYS A 95 -5.07 -9.84 3.65
N ILE A 96 -5.75 -9.42 2.58
CA ILE A 96 -7.20 -9.55 2.42
C ILE A 96 -7.51 -10.28 1.12
N THR A 97 -8.59 -11.04 1.11
CA THR A 97 -9.23 -11.54 -0.11
C THR A 97 -10.71 -11.19 -0.01
N VAL A 98 -11.20 -10.37 -0.92
CA VAL A 98 -12.55 -9.83 -0.85
C VAL A 98 -13.26 -9.89 -2.20
N ARG A 99 -14.52 -10.29 -2.20
CA ARG A 99 -15.39 -10.15 -3.37
C ARG A 99 -15.99 -8.75 -3.35
N TYR A 100 -15.39 -7.83 -4.09
CA TYR A 100 -15.82 -6.43 -4.14
C TYR A 100 -16.89 -6.17 -5.18
N ARG A 101 -17.04 -7.05 -6.19
CA ARG A 101 -18.04 -6.98 -7.27
C ARG A 101 -18.71 -8.34 -7.47
N SER A 102 -20.02 -8.35 -7.41
CA SER A 102 -20.82 -9.56 -7.68
C SER A 102 -21.01 -9.78 -9.21
N GLU A 103 -21.47 -10.96 -9.59
CA GLU A 103 -21.69 -11.32 -11.00
C GLU A 103 -22.71 -10.42 -11.69
N ASP A 104 -23.72 -9.94 -10.96
CA ASP A 104 -24.69 -8.95 -11.45
C ASP A 104 -24.11 -7.52 -11.55
N GLY A 105 -22.84 -7.34 -11.20
CA GLY A 105 -22.09 -6.09 -11.32
C GLY A 105 -22.28 -5.11 -10.17
N LYS A 106 -22.92 -5.51 -9.07
CA LYS A 106 -23.06 -4.66 -7.89
C LYS A 106 -21.79 -4.65 -7.06
N TYR A 107 -21.44 -3.49 -6.52
CA TYR A 107 -20.26 -3.32 -5.69
C TYR A 107 -20.60 -3.47 -4.20
N ASN A 108 -19.77 -4.24 -3.48
CA ASN A 108 -19.88 -4.46 -2.06
C ASN A 108 -19.13 -3.36 -1.29
N LYS A 109 -19.88 -2.48 -0.62
CA LYS A 109 -19.30 -1.36 0.14
C LYS A 109 -18.37 -1.80 1.27
N ALA A 110 -18.68 -2.90 1.95
CA ALA A 110 -17.83 -3.42 3.03
C ALA A 110 -16.50 -3.96 2.49
N ALA A 111 -16.50 -4.63 1.35
CA ALA A 111 -15.30 -5.07 0.67
C ALA A 111 -14.43 -3.87 0.19
N LEU A 112 -15.07 -2.84 -0.38
CA LEU A 112 -14.37 -1.61 -0.78
C LEU A 112 -13.74 -0.89 0.41
N ALA A 113 -14.38 -0.88 1.58
CA ALA A 113 -13.80 -0.33 2.80
C ALA A 113 -12.54 -1.10 3.25
N GLN A 114 -12.53 -2.43 3.14
CA GLN A 114 -11.34 -3.24 3.41
C GLN A 114 -10.20 -2.93 2.41
N ILE A 115 -10.54 -2.71 1.14
CA ILE A 115 -9.56 -2.28 0.13
C ILE A 115 -8.99 -0.89 0.45
N ASN A 116 -9.82 0.07 0.87
CA ASN A 116 -9.33 1.37 1.32
C ASN A 116 -8.34 1.22 2.49
N ASN A 117 -8.68 0.37 3.46
CA ASN A 117 -7.82 0.12 4.61
C ASN A 117 -6.47 -0.48 4.23
N ILE A 118 -6.42 -1.47 3.35
CA ILE A 118 -5.13 -2.09 2.97
C ILE A 118 -4.27 -1.14 2.14
N LEU A 119 -4.88 -0.20 1.41
CA LEU A 119 -4.22 0.83 0.60
C LEU A 119 -3.92 2.12 1.38
N ARG A 120 -4.16 2.16 2.70
CA ARG A 120 -3.93 3.33 3.55
C ARG A 120 -2.49 3.81 3.57
N CYS A 121 -2.28 5.07 3.92
CA CYS A 121 -0.96 5.66 4.06
C CYS A 121 -0.09 4.88 5.07
N ARG A 122 1.13 4.52 4.68
CA ARG A 122 2.03 3.76 5.56
C ARG A 122 2.59 4.59 6.71
N LEU A 123 2.63 5.92 6.57
CA LEU A 123 3.16 6.83 7.59
C LEU A 123 2.10 7.17 8.64
N THR A 124 0.88 7.52 8.21
CA THR A 124 -0.15 8.07 9.08
C THR A 124 -1.26 7.08 9.40
N ASN A 125 -1.34 5.95 8.68
CA ASN A 125 -2.46 5.02 8.65
C ASN A 125 -3.79 5.65 8.21
N GLN A 126 -3.76 6.86 7.65
CA GLN A 126 -4.94 7.51 7.12
C GLN A 126 -5.45 6.74 5.88
N GLU A 127 -6.76 6.56 5.86
CA GLU A 127 -7.50 5.96 4.76
C GLU A 127 -8.21 7.04 3.95
N ILE A 128 -8.26 6.84 2.65
CA ILE A 128 -9.13 7.63 1.77
C ILE A 128 -9.86 6.69 0.81
N PRO A 129 -11.01 7.10 0.27
CA PRO A 129 -11.69 6.31 -0.75
C PRO A 129 -10.81 6.11 -1.99
N VAL A 130 -10.62 4.85 -2.38
CA VAL A 130 -9.94 4.45 -3.61
C VAL A 130 -10.96 4.33 -4.72
N PRO A 131 -10.73 4.87 -5.93
CA PRO A 131 -11.68 4.75 -7.03
C PRO A 131 -11.82 3.29 -7.48
N ILE A 132 -13.05 2.88 -7.75
CA ILE A 132 -13.36 1.52 -8.21
C ILE A 132 -12.56 1.16 -9.48
N SER A 133 -12.29 2.13 -10.34
CA SER A 133 -11.44 1.93 -11.53
C SER A 133 -10.04 1.42 -11.20
N LEU A 134 -9.42 1.86 -10.08
CA LEU A 134 -8.14 1.31 -9.63
C LEU A 134 -8.30 -0.12 -9.10
N VAL A 135 -9.37 -0.38 -8.37
CA VAL A 135 -9.69 -1.74 -7.89
C VAL A 135 -9.85 -2.72 -9.04
N GLU A 136 -10.60 -2.33 -10.09
CA GLU A 136 -10.79 -3.12 -11.32
C GLU A 136 -9.46 -3.37 -12.07
N VAL A 137 -8.55 -2.38 -12.10
CA VAL A 137 -7.22 -2.55 -12.71
C VAL A 137 -6.39 -3.57 -11.94
N LEU A 138 -6.43 -3.52 -10.60
CA LEU A 138 -5.69 -4.47 -9.76
C LEU A 138 -6.24 -5.89 -9.86
N ASP A 139 -7.56 -6.05 -9.93
CA ASP A 139 -8.27 -7.31 -10.11
C ASP A 139 -7.91 -7.96 -11.47
N ASP A 140 -8.01 -7.20 -12.57
CA ASP A 140 -7.65 -7.69 -13.89
C ASP A 140 -6.16 -8.10 -13.99
N ILE A 141 -5.28 -7.37 -13.32
CA ILE A 141 -3.86 -7.75 -13.23
C ILE A 141 -3.68 -9.05 -12.43
N GLU A 142 -4.37 -9.22 -11.29
CA GLU A 142 -4.33 -10.45 -10.49
C GLU A 142 -4.75 -11.66 -11.31
N ASP A 143 -5.90 -11.57 -11.95
CA ASP A 143 -6.48 -12.64 -12.74
C ASP A 143 -5.64 -13.01 -13.95
N HIS A 144 -5.11 -12.01 -14.68
CA HIS A 144 -4.26 -12.25 -15.84
C HIS A 144 -3.04 -13.12 -15.51
N PHE A 145 -2.42 -12.88 -14.37
CA PHE A 145 -1.25 -13.65 -13.95
C PHE A 145 -1.60 -14.88 -13.12
N ALA A 146 -2.88 -15.20 -12.94
CA ALA A 146 -3.37 -16.23 -12.03
C ALA A 146 -2.65 -16.15 -10.66
N ALA A 147 -2.51 -14.92 -10.16
CA ALA A 147 -1.71 -14.62 -8.99
C ALA A 147 -2.47 -14.95 -7.70
N GLN A 148 -1.72 -15.22 -6.62
CA GLN A 148 -2.30 -15.42 -5.28
C GLN A 148 -2.38 -14.11 -4.48
N GLY A 149 -2.41 -12.99 -5.18
CA GLY A 149 -2.54 -11.65 -4.65
C GLY A 149 -1.55 -10.67 -5.26
N VAL A 150 -1.96 -9.40 -5.24
CA VAL A 150 -1.14 -8.26 -5.64
C VAL A 150 -0.46 -7.69 -4.39
N ASN A 151 0.86 -7.64 -4.39
CA ASN A 151 1.62 -7.00 -3.31
C ASN A 151 1.58 -5.48 -3.49
N ILE A 152 1.12 -4.77 -2.47
CA ILE A 152 1.03 -3.32 -2.41
C ILE A 152 2.25 -2.77 -1.66
N LEU A 153 3.16 -2.14 -2.37
CA LEU A 153 4.31 -1.44 -1.78
C LEU A 153 3.90 -0.04 -1.30
N SER A 154 3.00 0.61 -2.06
CA SER A 154 2.48 1.92 -1.73
C SER A 154 1.08 2.09 -2.33
N GLY A 155 0.11 2.47 -1.53
CA GLY A 155 -1.21 2.95 -1.96
C GLY A 155 -1.31 4.45 -1.78
N TYR A 156 -2.27 4.91 -0.95
CA TYR A 156 -2.39 6.32 -0.60
C TYR A 156 -1.12 6.84 0.09
N ARG A 157 -0.71 8.03 -0.28
CA ARG A 157 0.38 8.77 0.35
C ARG A 157 -0.13 10.12 0.84
N SER A 158 0.06 10.40 2.12
CA SER A 158 -0.07 11.76 2.61
C SER A 158 0.92 12.70 1.89
N PRO A 159 0.67 14.00 1.84
CA PRO A 159 1.57 14.97 1.20
C PRO A 159 2.99 14.87 1.72
N ARG A 160 3.16 14.68 3.02
CA ARG A 160 4.47 14.54 3.65
C ARG A 160 5.16 13.24 3.24
N LEU A 161 4.46 12.09 3.30
CA LEU A 161 5.04 10.85 2.79
C LEU A 161 5.46 10.99 1.34
N ASN A 162 4.61 11.64 0.52
CA ASN A 162 4.93 11.88 -0.88
C ASN A 162 6.19 12.74 -1.05
N GLY A 163 6.36 13.79 -0.26
CA GLY A 163 7.56 14.63 -0.24
C GLY A 163 8.79 13.85 0.20
N SER A 164 8.70 13.06 1.27
CA SER A 164 9.84 12.30 1.82
C SER A 164 10.37 11.21 0.89
N VAL A 165 9.54 10.68 -0.01
CA VAL A 165 9.96 9.69 -1.02
C VAL A 165 10.29 10.30 -2.39
N GLY A 166 10.39 11.63 -2.48
CA GLY A 166 10.67 12.32 -3.74
C GLY A 166 9.55 12.21 -4.77
N GLY A 167 8.31 12.00 -4.32
CA GLY A 167 7.15 11.87 -5.21
C GLY A 167 6.81 13.18 -5.94
N ALA A 168 6.21 13.06 -7.12
CA ALA A 168 5.79 14.22 -7.92
C ALA A 168 4.83 15.12 -7.14
N LYS A 169 4.94 16.46 -7.30
CA LYS A 169 4.08 17.45 -6.63
C LYS A 169 2.57 17.25 -6.89
N LYS A 170 2.20 16.59 -7.99
CA LYS A 170 0.82 16.23 -8.36
C LYS A 170 0.66 14.71 -8.43
N SER A 171 1.23 13.99 -7.46
CA SER A 171 1.18 12.54 -7.41
C SER A 171 -0.24 12.04 -7.23
N LEU A 172 -0.66 11.05 -8.03
CA LEU A 172 -1.97 10.41 -7.91
C LEU A 172 -2.08 9.51 -6.67
N HIS A 173 -0.96 9.13 -6.06
CA HIS A 173 -0.98 8.50 -4.74
C HIS A 173 -1.63 9.39 -3.67
N MET A 174 -1.46 10.72 -3.76
CA MET A 174 -2.09 11.65 -2.81
C MET A 174 -3.62 11.76 -2.98
N LEU A 175 -4.16 11.21 -4.06
CA LEU A 175 -5.60 11.13 -4.31
C LEU A 175 -6.15 9.71 -4.09
N GLY A 176 -5.28 8.72 -3.74
CA GLY A 176 -5.65 7.31 -3.71
C GLY A 176 -5.92 6.69 -5.09
N TRP A 177 -5.46 7.33 -6.17
CA TRP A 177 -5.70 6.89 -7.55
C TRP A 177 -4.53 6.08 -8.12
N ALA A 178 -3.56 5.73 -7.32
CA ALA A 178 -2.36 5.02 -7.74
C ALA A 178 -1.93 3.96 -6.72
N ALA A 179 -1.27 2.92 -7.22
CA ALA A 179 -0.59 1.91 -6.43
C ALA A 179 0.77 1.56 -7.04
N ASP A 180 1.77 1.34 -6.18
CA ASP A 180 3.03 0.71 -6.56
C ASP A 180 2.93 -0.78 -6.19
N ILE A 181 3.08 -1.66 -7.18
CA ILE A 181 2.73 -3.08 -7.05
C ILE A 181 3.84 -4.02 -7.51
N THR A 182 3.81 -5.22 -6.95
CA THR A 182 4.50 -6.39 -7.46
C THR A 182 3.59 -7.62 -7.40
N ILE A 183 3.94 -8.66 -8.15
CA ILE A 183 3.29 -9.98 -8.06
C ILE A 183 4.38 -11.03 -7.80
N ALA A 184 4.12 -11.91 -6.83
CA ALA A 184 5.06 -12.97 -6.48
C ALA A 184 5.34 -13.87 -7.71
N GLY A 185 6.60 -14.13 -7.99
CA GLY A 185 7.02 -14.95 -9.13
C GLY A 185 6.97 -14.26 -10.50
N ILE A 186 6.40 -13.07 -10.62
CA ILE A 186 6.30 -12.32 -11.89
C ILE A 186 7.38 -11.23 -11.92
N LYS A 187 8.17 -11.22 -13.00
CA LYS A 187 9.17 -10.16 -13.22
C LYS A 187 8.47 -8.82 -13.51
N THR A 188 9.13 -7.72 -13.12
CA THR A 188 8.61 -6.36 -13.28
C THR A 188 8.25 -6.01 -14.74
N ARG A 189 9.00 -6.54 -15.72
CA ARG A 189 8.76 -6.21 -17.14
C ARG A 189 7.45 -6.77 -17.67
N PRO A 190 7.13 -8.07 -17.56
CA PRO A 190 5.82 -8.60 -17.96
C PRO A 190 4.67 -7.91 -17.27
N LEU A 191 4.79 -7.61 -15.96
CA LEU A 191 3.78 -6.88 -15.20
C LEU A 191 3.53 -5.48 -15.78
N ALA A 192 4.60 -4.73 -16.09
CA ALA A 192 4.48 -3.41 -16.69
C ALA A 192 3.88 -3.46 -18.10
N ASP A 193 4.28 -4.41 -18.91
CA ASP A 193 3.80 -4.54 -20.29
C ASP A 193 2.31 -4.91 -20.31
N TYR A 194 1.86 -5.80 -19.41
CA TYR A 194 0.44 -6.08 -19.25
C TYR A 194 -0.35 -4.86 -18.76
N ALA A 195 0.11 -4.19 -17.69
CA ALA A 195 -0.56 -2.99 -17.18
C ALA A 195 -0.70 -1.90 -18.27
N LYS A 196 0.30 -1.73 -19.14
CA LYS A 196 0.24 -0.80 -20.29
C LYS A 196 -0.81 -1.22 -21.32
N SER A 197 -0.98 -2.53 -21.56
CA SER A 197 -1.94 -3.05 -22.53
C SER A 197 -3.39 -2.73 -22.17
N LEU A 198 -3.68 -2.56 -20.87
CA LEU A 198 -5.00 -2.21 -20.38
C LEU A 198 -5.42 -0.79 -20.80
N LYS A 199 -4.47 0.13 -21.04
CA LYS A 199 -4.75 1.51 -21.47
C LYS A 199 -5.73 2.25 -20.52
N LYS A 200 -5.62 2.03 -19.21
CA LYS A 200 -6.55 2.57 -18.21
C LYS A 200 -5.99 3.72 -17.39
N GLY A 201 -4.72 4.04 -17.56
CA GLY A 201 -4.07 5.13 -16.85
C GLY A 201 -2.57 5.17 -17.06
N GLY A 202 -1.86 5.75 -16.10
CA GLY A 202 -0.41 5.82 -16.11
C GLY A 202 0.23 4.51 -15.65
N VAL A 203 1.33 4.13 -16.32
CA VAL A 203 2.17 3.00 -15.91
C VAL A 203 3.63 3.40 -15.85
N GLY A 204 4.24 3.31 -14.68
CA GLY A 204 5.65 3.52 -14.43
C GLY A 204 6.39 2.20 -14.26
N PHE A 205 7.44 1.99 -15.04
CA PHE A 205 8.29 0.82 -14.94
C PHE A 205 9.55 1.14 -14.16
N TYR A 206 9.71 0.53 -12.97
CA TYR A 206 10.84 0.76 -12.05
C TYR A 206 11.67 -0.52 -11.85
N PRO A 207 12.43 -0.95 -12.86
CA PRO A 207 13.15 -2.23 -12.82
C PRO A 207 14.22 -2.28 -11.72
N LYS A 208 14.90 -1.17 -11.44
CA LYS A 208 15.92 -1.08 -10.38
C LYS A 208 15.31 -1.20 -8.98
N ASN A 209 14.08 -0.74 -8.80
CA ASN A 209 13.35 -0.79 -7.53
C ASN A 209 12.44 -2.03 -7.44
N GLY A 210 12.30 -2.79 -8.53
CA GLY A 210 11.56 -4.04 -8.57
C GLY A 210 10.03 -3.91 -8.52
N PHE A 211 9.45 -2.76 -8.92
CA PHE A 211 8.01 -2.56 -8.89
C PHE A 211 7.46 -1.89 -10.16
N VAL A 212 6.15 -1.93 -10.30
CA VAL A 212 5.38 -1.20 -11.31
C VAL A 212 4.42 -0.25 -10.61
N HIS A 213 4.45 1.01 -11.03
CA HIS A 213 3.40 1.97 -10.70
C HIS A 213 2.22 1.81 -11.64
N VAL A 214 1.02 1.78 -11.11
CA VAL A 214 -0.22 1.82 -11.87
C VAL A 214 -1.12 2.92 -11.32
N ASP A 215 -1.80 3.66 -12.20
CA ASP A 215 -2.78 4.67 -11.80
C ASP A 215 -3.94 4.75 -12.79
N VAL A 216 -4.99 5.47 -12.41
CA VAL A 216 -6.20 5.65 -13.19
C VAL A 216 -6.40 7.10 -13.65
N GLY A 217 -5.29 7.81 -13.83
CA GLY A 217 -5.27 9.13 -14.46
C GLY A 217 -5.19 9.05 -15.99
N ASN A 218 -4.58 10.07 -16.60
CA ASN A 218 -4.36 10.07 -18.04
C ASN A 218 -3.40 8.97 -18.47
N ILE A 219 -3.63 8.36 -19.62
CA ILE A 219 -2.76 7.33 -20.18
C ILE A 219 -1.39 7.94 -20.46
N ARG A 220 -0.37 7.41 -19.80
CA ARG A 220 1.03 7.78 -19.97
C ARG A 220 1.97 6.67 -19.48
N TYR A 221 3.15 6.57 -20.06
CA TYR A 221 4.11 5.53 -19.73
C TYR A 221 5.50 6.15 -19.53
N TRP A 222 6.21 5.67 -18.51
CA TRP A 222 7.58 6.13 -18.23
C TRP A 222 8.43 5.02 -17.61
N ASN A 223 9.74 5.23 -17.60
CA ASN A 223 10.73 4.41 -16.90
C ASN A 223 11.33 5.26 -15.77
N GLY A 224 11.55 4.61 -14.60
CA GLY A 224 12.19 5.20 -13.43
C GLY A 224 13.48 4.50 -13.05
#